data_2f3128bbff70e1080044093ed9258825
#
_entry.id   2f3128bbff70e1080044093ed9258825
#
_cell.length_a   1.000
_cell.length_b   1.000
_cell.length_c   1.000
_cell.angle_alpha   90.00
_cell.angle_beta   90.00
_cell.angle_gamma   90.00
#
_symmetry.space_group_name_H-M   'P 1'
#
loop_
_entity.id
_entity.type
_entity.pdbx_description
1 polymer ?
#
loop_
_entity_poly.entity_id
_entity_poly.type
_entity_poly.pdbx_seq_one_letter_code
_entity_poly.pdbx_strand_id
1 'polypeptide(L)'
;LETFLGDQNTLEKVRELLKRTDGSVSEEQKIVLNQIEKTLKCYIVESDDAKALRESMMKKEGTLQKSRNNLKTQYTDKDGKVVDTTPTVIRTKMRSDPEESVRKSCWEMLRKNGPFLLDNGFCDIIKERNRFARELGFEDFYDLKVTNAEGFSKKKCFEMLDGLEQATKPLLDKALEMLKKEKGEDATKPWNTGFALSGELTKLTDPYYPFEYAPEVWGRSFSKMNIKYKGATMRLDLCDRKGKYPNGFCHWPTAPYKTQDGTFI
;
A
#
# COMPACT_ATOMS: atom_id res chain seq x y z
N LEU A 1 5.16 -17.65 8.20
CA LEU A 1 4.18 -16.77 8.84
C LEU A 1 2.75 -17.29 8.60
N GLU A 2 2.37 -17.56 7.36
CA GLU A 2 1.02 -17.99 7.00
C GLU A 2 0.63 -19.36 7.58
N THR A 3 1.57 -20.31 7.68
CA THR A 3 1.37 -21.59 8.37
C THR A 3 1.00 -21.36 9.84
N PHE A 4 1.65 -20.40 10.51
CA PHE A 4 1.33 -20.04 11.88
C PHE A 4 -0.02 -19.32 12.00
N LEU A 5 -0.30 -18.36 11.11
CA LEU A 5 -1.56 -17.63 11.12
C LEU A 5 -2.78 -18.49 10.73
N GLY A 6 -2.57 -19.56 9.96
CA GLY A 6 -3.60 -20.52 9.56
C GLY A 6 -3.79 -21.71 10.53
N ASP A 7 -3.11 -21.72 11.68
CA ASP A 7 -3.17 -22.83 12.61
C ASP A 7 -4.43 -22.79 13.47
N GLN A 8 -5.31 -23.78 13.25
CA GLN A 8 -6.58 -23.93 13.97
C GLN A 8 -6.37 -24.12 15.48
N ASN A 9 -5.33 -24.86 15.89
CA ASN A 9 -5.05 -25.10 17.31
C ASN A 9 -4.71 -23.80 18.03
N THR A 10 -3.99 -22.90 17.36
CA THR A 10 -3.68 -21.55 17.91
C THR A 10 -4.94 -20.73 18.12
N LEU A 11 -5.90 -20.77 17.17
CA LEU A 11 -7.18 -20.07 17.33
C LEU A 11 -7.99 -20.63 18.50
N GLU A 12 -8.06 -21.96 18.64
CA GLU A 12 -8.77 -22.62 19.74
C GLU A 12 -8.19 -22.24 21.11
N LYS A 13 -6.86 -22.24 21.23
CA LYS A 13 -6.17 -21.78 22.47
C LYS A 13 -6.48 -20.32 22.79
N VAL A 14 -6.49 -19.44 21.79
CA VAL A 14 -6.85 -18.04 22.00
C VAL A 14 -8.29 -17.92 22.52
N ARG A 15 -9.24 -18.65 21.91
CA ARG A 15 -10.63 -18.66 22.35
C ARG A 15 -10.81 -19.24 23.76
N GLU A 16 -10.06 -20.26 24.13
CA GLU A 16 -10.06 -20.81 25.49
C GLU A 16 -9.56 -19.77 26.50
N LEU A 17 -8.48 -19.06 26.19
CA LEU A 17 -7.97 -18.00 27.06
C LEU A 17 -8.97 -16.86 27.22
N LEU A 18 -9.65 -16.45 26.16
CA LEU A 18 -10.69 -15.41 26.21
C LEU A 18 -11.90 -15.80 27.08
N LYS A 19 -12.21 -17.09 27.19
CA LYS A 19 -13.31 -17.59 28.01
C LYS A 19 -12.98 -17.66 29.51
N ARG A 20 -11.72 -17.51 29.90
CA ARG A 20 -11.33 -17.59 31.32
C ARG A 20 -11.87 -16.42 32.11
N THR A 21 -12.51 -16.72 33.24
CA THR A 21 -13.09 -15.76 34.17
C THR A 21 -12.43 -15.81 35.55
N ASP A 22 -11.39 -16.63 35.72
CA ASP A 22 -10.68 -16.91 36.97
C ASP A 22 -9.63 -15.84 37.34
N GLY A 23 -9.56 -14.76 36.60
CA GLY A 23 -8.56 -13.69 36.79
C GLY A 23 -7.17 -14.00 36.26
N SER A 24 -6.97 -15.19 35.66
CA SER A 24 -5.66 -15.57 35.05
C SER A 24 -5.32 -14.79 33.78
N VAL A 25 -6.29 -14.10 33.17
CA VAL A 25 -6.15 -13.27 31.99
C VAL A 25 -6.67 -11.86 32.31
N SER A 26 -5.79 -10.86 32.30
CA SER A 26 -6.18 -9.47 32.55
C SER A 26 -7.03 -8.90 31.42
N GLU A 27 -7.74 -7.79 31.68
CA GLU A 27 -8.53 -7.10 30.65
C GLU A 27 -7.66 -6.59 29.48
N GLU A 28 -6.43 -6.16 29.76
CA GLU A 28 -5.47 -5.77 28.73
C GLU A 28 -5.05 -6.95 27.86
N GLN A 29 -4.80 -8.11 28.49
CA GLN A 29 -4.50 -9.34 27.75
C GLN A 29 -5.69 -9.78 26.88
N LYS A 30 -6.93 -9.63 27.37
CA LYS A 30 -8.13 -9.93 26.56
C LYS A 30 -8.24 -9.02 25.34
N ILE A 31 -7.87 -7.74 25.42
CA ILE A 31 -7.83 -6.82 24.27
C ILE A 31 -6.86 -7.36 23.22
N VAL A 32 -5.64 -7.75 23.62
CA VAL A 32 -4.63 -8.32 22.72
C VAL A 32 -5.10 -9.65 22.13
N LEU A 33 -5.67 -10.55 22.96
CA LEU A 33 -6.20 -11.83 22.50
C LEU A 33 -7.33 -11.68 21.49
N ASN A 34 -8.25 -10.72 21.69
CA ASN A 34 -9.29 -10.40 20.71
C ASN A 34 -8.72 -9.93 19.36
N GLN A 35 -7.65 -9.11 19.41
CA GLN A 35 -6.97 -8.69 18.18
C GLN A 35 -6.28 -9.86 17.48
N ILE A 36 -5.66 -10.76 18.24
CA ILE A 36 -5.06 -12.00 17.70
C ILE A 36 -6.16 -12.88 17.10
N GLU A 37 -7.28 -13.08 17.78
CA GLU A 37 -8.42 -13.87 17.27
C GLU A 37 -8.93 -13.30 15.94
N LYS A 38 -9.14 -11.98 15.88
CA LYS A 38 -9.56 -11.29 14.65
C LYS A 38 -8.55 -11.52 13.51
N THR A 39 -7.27 -11.45 13.80
CA THR A 39 -6.21 -11.69 12.82
C THR A 39 -6.23 -13.14 12.34
N LEU A 40 -6.24 -14.10 13.24
CA LEU A 40 -6.26 -15.55 12.89
C LEU A 40 -7.49 -15.93 12.06
N LYS A 41 -8.66 -15.39 12.39
CA LYS A 41 -9.90 -15.62 11.60
C LYS A 41 -9.77 -15.17 10.14
N CYS A 42 -8.95 -14.19 9.83
CA CYS A 42 -8.69 -13.76 8.44
C CYS A 42 -7.85 -14.78 7.65
N TYR A 43 -7.12 -15.66 8.35
CA TYR A 43 -6.18 -16.61 7.75
C TYR A 43 -6.62 -18.07 7.87
N ILE A 44 -7.52 -18.40 8.78
CA ILE A 44 -8.00 -19.77 8.95
C ILE A 44 -9.04 -20.09 7.91
N VAL A 45 -8.85 -21.23 7.26
CA VAL A 45 -9.72 -21.76 6.22
C VAL A 45 -10.06 -23.21 6.62
N GLU A 46 -11.34 -23.50 6.77
CA GLU A 46 -11.79 -24.82 7.26
C GLU A 46 -11.87 -25.87 6.16
N SER A 47 -12.18 -25.47 4.92
CA SER A 47 -12.29 -26.36 3.76
C SER A 47 -10.92 -26.74 3.19
N ASP A 48 -10.70 -28.02 2.94
CA ASP A 48 -9.45 -28.50 2.32
C ASP A 48 -9.31 -28.00 0.87
N ASP A 49 -10.41 -27.86 0.13
CA ASP A 49 -10.41 -27.29 -1.21
C ASP A 49 -9.99 -25.81 -1.18
N ALA A 50 -10.49 -25.05 -0.21
CA ALA A 50 -10.10 -23.66 -0.05
C ALA A 50 -8.63 -23.52 0.41
N LYS A 51 -8.10 -24.45 1.23
CA LYS A 51 -6.67 -24.50 1.57
C LYS A 51 -5.81 -24.72 0.33
N ALA A 52 -6.18 -25.71 -0.51
CA ALA A 52 -5.46 -26.00 -1.76
C ALA A 52 -5.47 -24.82 -2.73
N LEU A 53 -6.62 -24.14 -2.88
CA LEU A 53 -6.75 -22.92 -3.68
C LEU A 53 -5.84 -21.79 -3.15
N ARG A 54 -5.79 -21.61 -1.83
CA ARG A 54 -4.95 -20.61 -1.20
C ARG A 54 -3.47 -20.86 -1.47
N GLU A 55 -3.00 -22.09 -1.31
CA GLU A 55 -1.62 -22.47 -1.60
C GLU A 55 -1.27 -22.22 -3.07
N SER A 56 -2.16 -22.58 -3.99
CA SER A 56 -2.01 -22.34 -5.42
C SER A 56 -1.92 -20.84 -5.74
N MET A 57 -2.81 -20.03 -5.17
CA MET A 57 -2.79 -18.57 -5.31
C MET A 57 -1.45 -17.98 -4.87
N MET A 58 -0.97 -18.33 -3.67
CA MET A 58 0.29 -17.84 -3.11
C MET A 58 1.48 -18.18 -4.00
N LYS A 59 1.51 -19.40 -4.54
CA LYS A 59 2.56 -19.82 -5.49
C LYS A 59 2.54 -19.00 -6.77
N LYS A 60 1.36 -18.76 -7.34
CA LYS A 60 1.19 -17.92 -8.54
C LYS A 60 1.57 -16.46 -8.26
N GLU A 61 1.13 -15.89 -7.14
CA GLU A 61 1.47 -14.54 -6.72
C GLU A 61 2.98 -14.37 -6.52
N GLY A 62 3.62 -15.35 -5.88
CA GLY A 62 5.07 -15.38 -5.72
C GLY A 62 5.81 -15.44 -7.05
N THR A 63 5.29 -16.20 -8.03
CA THR A 63 5.84 -16.27 -9.38
C THR A 63 5.70 -14.93 -10.11
N LEU A 64 4.51 -14.33 -10.07
CA LEU A 64 4.26 -13.02 -10.67
C LEU A 64 5.17 -11.94 -10.06
N GLN A 65 5.35 -11.95 -8.73
CA GLN A 65 6.22 -10.99 -8.06
C GLN A 65 7.69 -11.16 -8.48
N LYS A 66 8.17 -12.40 -8.63
CA LYS A 66 9.52 -12.66 -9.17
C LYS A 66 9.67 -12.14 -10.59
N SER A 67 8.69 -12.40 -11.46
CA SER A 67 8.68 -11.90 -12.84
C SER A 67 8.71 -10.36 -12.85
N ARG A 68 7.90 -9.71 -12.02
CA ARG A 68 7.84 -8.25 -11.90
C ARG A 68 9.17 -7.63 -11.45
N ASN A 69 9.89 -8.28 -10.55
CA ASN A 69 11.21 -7.81 -10.09
C ASN A 69 12.27 -7.85 -11.22
N ASN A 70 12.04 -8.66 -12.26
CA ASN A 70 12.91 -8.75 -13.42
C ASN A 70 12.52 -7.81 -14.57
N LEU A 71 11.40 -7.08 -14.45
CA LEU A 71 10.99 -6.11 -15.45
C LEU A 71 12.02 -4.98 -15.53
N LYS A 72 12.64 -4.83 -16.71
CA LYS A 72 13.56 -3.72 -16.94
C LYS A 72 12.80 -2.40 -16.95
N THR A 73 13.29 -1.47 -16.16
CA THR A 73 12.75 -0.11 -16.06
C THR A 73 13.72 0.84 -16.79
N GLN A 74 13.25 1.52 -17.82
CA GLN A 74 14.06 2.38 -18.68
C GLN A 74 13.26 3.62 -19.08
N TYR A 75 13.95 4.69 -19.41
CA TYR A 75 13.35 5.85 -20.07
C TYR A 75 14.30 6.36 -21.17
N THR A 76 13.76 7.14 -22.09
CA THR A 76 14.57 7.85 -23.08
C THR A 76 14.83 9.26 -22.60
N ASP A 77 16.09 9.66 -22.53
CA ASP A 77 16.49 11.02 -22.11
C ASP A 77 16.26 12.06 -23.23
N LYS A 78 16.59 13.32 -22.94
CA LYS A 78 16.43 14.43 -23.88
C LYS A 78 17.25 14.28 -25.19
N ASP A 79 18.33 13.53 -25.15
CA ASP A 79 19.25 13.28 -26.27
C ASP A 79 18.89 12.00 -27.05
N GLY A 80 17.77 11.36 -26.71
CA GLY A 80 17.29 10.13 -27.35
C GLY A 80 17.96 8.85 -26.85
N LYS A 81 18.78 8.91 -25.81
CA LYS A 81 19.47 7.76 -25.24
C LYS A 81 18.57 7.01 -24.27
N VAL A 82 18.56 5.68 -24.37
CA VAL A 82 17.86 4.80 -23.42
C VAL A 82 18.70 4.65 -22.14
N VAL A 83 18.10 4.93 -21.00
CA VAL A 83 18.74 4.91 -19.67
C VAL A 83 18.04 3.87 -18.79
N ASP A 84 18.80 2.90 -18.28
CA ASP A 84 18.33 1.96 -17.26
C ASP A 84 18.15 2.70 -15.92
N THR A 85 17.06 2.40 -15.23
CA THR A 85 16.71 3.12 -14.00
C THR A 85 15.80 2.31 -13.07
N THR A 86 15.30 2.95 -12.02
CA THR A 86 14.35 2.39 -11.05
C THR A 86 12.95 2.99 -11.21
N PRO A 87 11.88 2.29 -10.77
CA PRO A 87 10.52 2.85 -10.77
C PRO A 87 10.40 4.17 -9.97
N THR A 88 11.23 4.36 -8.95
CA THR A 88 11.28 5.59 -8.15
C THR A 88 11.75 6.77 -9.00
N VAL A 89 12.85 6.60 -9.72
CA VAL A 89 13.40 7.63 -10.61
C VAL A 89 12.40 7.98 -11.73
N ILE A 90 11.72 6.99 -12.32
CA ILE A 90 10.66 7.22 -13.32
C ILE A 90 9.58 8.15 -12.79
N ARG A 91 9.05 7.89 -11.58
CA ARG A 91 8.01 8.71 -10.97
C ARG A 91 8.50 10.12 -10.64
N THR A 92 9.72 10.25 -10.14
CA THR A 92 10.35 11.54 -9.86
C THR A 92 10.49 12.36 -11.15
N LYS A 93 11.02 11.77 -12.23
CA LYS A 93 11.17 12.44 -13.50
C LYS A 93 9.85 12.92 -14.09
N MET A 94 8.79 12.13 -14.01
CA MET A 94 7.45 12.55 -14.43
C MET A 94 6.97 13.82 -13.71
N ARG A 95 7.40 14.07 -12.48
CA ARG A 95 6.99 15.23 -11.67
C ARG A 95 7.90 16.44 -11.84
N SER A 96 9.20 16.23 -12.08
CA SER A 96 10.21 17.29 -11.97
C SER A 96 11.04 17.52 -13.22
N ASP A 97 11.07 16.62 -14.18
CA ASP A 97 11.88 16.80 -15.39
C ASP A 97 11.29 17.92 -16.29
N PRO A 98 12.06 18.93 -16.71
CA PRO A 98 11.56 20.02 -17.54
C PRO A 98 11.17 19.57 -18.95
N GLU A 99 11.78 18.51 -19.46
CA GLU A 99 11.57 18.01 -20.83
C GLU A 99 10.32 17.14 -20.92
N GLU A 100 9.34 17.58 -21.73
CA GLU A 100 8.09 16.80 -21.93
C GLU A 100 8.35 15.41 -22.53
N SER A 101 9.28 15.30 -23.45
CA SER A 101 9.66 14.02 -24.09
C SER A 101 10.15 13.00 -23.05
N VAL A 102 10.92 13.43 -22.07
CA VAL A 102 11.39 12.60 -20.96
C VAL A 102 10.23 12.17 -20.07
N ARG A 103 9.36 13.11 -19.68
CA ARG A 103 8.16 12.79 -18.88
C ARG A 103 7.24 11.79 -19.58
N LYS A 104 7.02 11.98 -20.88
CA LYS A 104 6.23 11.07 -21.71
C LYS A 104 6.86 9.68 -21.79
N SER A 105 8.17 9.58 -22.04
CA SER A 105 8.89 8.32 -22.03
C SER A 105 8.78 7.58 -20.69
N CYS A 106 8.87 8.31 -19.57
CA CYS A 106 8.66 7.77 -18.23
C CYS A 106 7.23 7.22 -18.07
N TRP A 107 6.22 7.97 -18.51
CA TRP A 107 4.83 7.52 -18.46
C TRP A 107 4.58 6.27 -19.32
N GLU A 108 5.11 6.23 -20.53
CA GLU A 108 5.03 5.06 -21.41
C GLU A 108 5.66 3.82 -20.78
N MET A 109 6.78 3.98 -20.06
CA MET A 109 7.39 2.89 -19.31
C MET A 109 6.45 2.35 -18.23
N LEU A 110 5.78 3.23 -17.48
CA LEU A 110 4.81 2.79 -16.47
C LEU A 110 3.61 2.05 -17.08
N ARG A 111 3.19 2.45 -18.28
CA ARG A 111 2.12 1.78 -19.03
C ARG A 111 2.47 0.34 -19.44
N LYS A 112 3.75 0.01 -19.62
CA LYS A 112 4.20 -1.36 -19.93
C LYS A 112 3.92 -2.36 -18.79
N ASN A 113 3.72 -1.88 -17.56
CA ASN A 113 3.35 -2.76 -16.44
C ASN A 113 2.03 -3.51 -16.68
N GLY A 114 1.02 -2.88 -17.29
CA GLY A 114 -0.27 -3.50 -17.53
C GLY A 114 -0.18 -4.75 -18.41
N PRO A 115 0.26 -4.63 -19.69
CA PRO A 115 0.46 -5.78 -20.55
C PRO A 115 1.37 -6.85 -19.92
N PHE A 116 2.47 -6.43 -19.29
CA PHE A 116 3.38 -7.36 -18.62
C PHE A 116 2.67 -8.21 -17.56
N LEU A 117 1.83 -7.62 -16.72
CA LEU A 117 1.09 -8.36 -15.68
C LEU A 117 0.09 -9.34 -16.31
N LEU A 118 -0.61 -8.92 -17.37
CA LEU A 118 -1.55 -9.77 -18.10
C LEU A 118 -0.85 -11.00 -18.69
N ASP A 119 0.30 -10.79 -19.32
CA ASP A 119 1.10 -11.85 -19.97
C ASP A 119 1.76 -12.80 -18.95
N ASN A 120 1.88 -12.37 -17.67
CA ASN A 120 2.48 -13.16 -16.59
C ASN A 120 1.47 -13.74 -15.62
N GLY A 121 0.23 -13.99 -16.06
CA GLY A 121 -0.75 -14.79 -15.31
C GLY A 121 -1.60 -14.02 -14.29
N PHE A 122 -1.63 -12.67 -14.35
CA PHE A 122 -2.44 -11.88 -13.44
C PHE A 122 -3.93 -12.24 -13.49
N CYS A 123 -4.49 -12.47 -14.70
CA CYS A 123 -5.89 -12.86 -14.85
C CYS A 123 -6.21 -14.20 -14.18
N ASP A 124 -5.29 -15.16 -14.23
CA ASP A 124 -5.49 -16.46 -13.60
C ASP A 124 -5.46 -16.37 -12.08
N ILE A 125 -4.62 -15.49 -11.53
CA ILE A 125 -4.62 -15.18 -10.10
C ILE A 125 -5.98 -14.59 -9.68
N ILE A 126 -6.55 -13.65 -10.44
CA ILE A 126 -7.86 -13.06 -10.13
C ILE A 126 -8.98 -14.10 -10.17
N LYS A 127 -8.99 -14.97 -11.20
CA LYS A 127 -9.98 -16.06 -11.30
C LYS A 127 -9.91 -17.01 -10.09
N GLU A 128 -8.70 -17.37 -9.68
CA GLU A 128 -8.47 -18.26 -8.56
C GLU A 128 -8.83 -17.62 -7.22
N ARG A 129 -8.49 -16.34 -7.03
CA ARG A 129 -8.93 -15.53 -5.88
C ARG A 129 -10.46 -15.52 -5.74
N ASN A 130 -11.17 -15.31 -6.84
CA ASN A 130 -12.63 -15.30 -6.85
C ASN A 130 -13.21 -16.68 -6.60
N ARG A 131 -12.57 -17.77 -7.10
CA ARG A 131 -12.96 -19.14 -6.78
C ARG A 131 -12.78 -19.42 -5.29
N PHE A 132 -11.64 -19.07 -4.72
CA PHE A 132 -11.35 -19.19 -3.28
C PHE A 132 -12.40 -18.48 -2.41
N ALA A 133 -12.77 -17.25 -2.76
CA ALA A 133 -13.77 -16.50 -2.01
C ALA A 133 -15.16 -17.16 -2.08
N ARG A 134 -15.54 -17.69 -3.25
CA ARG A 134 -16.82 -18.41 -3.42
C ARG A 134 -16.88 -19.71 -2.62
N GLU A 135 -15.79 -20.44 -2.49
CA GLU A 135 -15.69 -21.61 -1.58
C GLU A 135 -15.91 -21.24 -0.11
N LEU A 136 -15.67 -19.98 0.26
CA LEU A 136 -15.91 -19.45 1.60
C LEU A 136 -17.27 -18.75 1.74
N GLY A 137 -18.14 -18.81 0.72
CA GLY A 137 -19.48 -18.24 0.75
C GLY A 137 -19.59 -16.76 0.42
N PHE A 138 -18.53 -16.15 -0.14
CA PHE A 138 -18.54 -14.75 -0.58
C PHE A 138 -18.78 -14.64 -2.09
N GLU A 139 -19.26 -13.48 -2.54
CA GLU A 139 -19.52 -13.22 -3.96
C GLU A 139 -18.22 -13.30 -4.80
N ASP A 140 -17.18 -12.65 -4.32
CA ASP A 140 -15.85 -12.61 -4.91
C ASP A 140 -14.77 -12.29 -3.86
N PHE A 141 -13.51 -12.26 -4.29
CA PHE A 141 -12.39 -12.02 -3.40
C PHE A 141 -12.38 -10.61 -2.79
N TYR A 142 -12.95 -9.63 -3.49
CA TYR A 142 -13.05 -8.27 -2.98
C TYR A 142 -14.06 -8.19 -1.83
N ASP A 143 -15.23 -8.87 -1.99
CA ASP A 143 -16.24 -8.99 -0.93
C ASP A 143 -15.67 -9.68 0.32
N LEU A 144 -14.96 -10.81 0.14
CA LEU A 144 -14.26 -11.50 1.23
C LEU A 144 -13.30 -10.54 1.98
N LYS A 145 -12.47 -9.80 1.23
CA LYS A 145 -11.45 -8.94 1.84
C LYS A 145 -12.04 -7.73 2.54
N VAL A 146 -13.00 -7.03 1.93
CA VAL A 146 -13.66 -5.88 2.53
C VAL A 146 -14.41 -6.28 3.79
N THR A 147 -15.18 -7.36 3.74
CA THR A 147 -15.96 -7.83 4.89
C THR A 147 -15.04 -8.21 6.06
N ASN A 148 -13.94 -8.92 5.80
CA ASN A 148 -13.03 -9.37 6.87
C ASN A 148 -12.15 -8.24 7.42
N ALA A 149 -11.69 -7.31 6.57
CA ALA A 149 -10.80 -6.23 7.00
C ALA A 149 -11.56 -5.07 7.65
N GLU A 150 -12.65 -4.65 7.02
CA GLU A 150 -13.37 -3.42 7.37
C GLU A 150 -14.62 -3.69 8.23
N GLY A 151 -15.17 -4.90 8.19
CA GLY A 151 -16.37 -5.29 8.96
C GLY A 151 -17.69 -4.81 8.34
N PHE A 152 -17.69 -4.39 7.07
CA PHE A 152 -18.90 -4.04 6.31
C PHE A 152 -18.86 -4.64 4.89
N SER A 153 -20.01 -4.67 4.22
CA SER A 153 -20.14 -5.32 2.91
C SER A 153 -19.44 -4.56 1.77
N LYS A 154 -19.06 -5.29 0.73
CA LYS A 154 -18.58 -4.71 -0.54
C LYS A 154 -19.56 -3.66 -1.08
N LYS A 155 -20.87 -3.92 -1.03
CA LYS A 155 -21.91 -2.97 -1.45
C LYS A 155 -21.77 -1.64 -0.70
N LYS A 156 -21.64 -1.69 0.63
CA LYS A 156 -21.46 -0.48 1.45
C LYS A 156 -20.17 0.26 1.11
N CYS A 157 -19.09 -0.46 0.82
CA CYS A 157 -17.84 0.14 0.37
C CYS A 157 -18.04 0.93 -0.93
N PHE A 158 -18.66 0.33 -1.93
CA PHE A 158 -18.94 1.02 -3.21
C PHE A 158 -19.88 2.21 -3.05
N GLU A 159 -20.94 2.10 -2.25
CA GLU A 159 -21.80 3.24 -1.95
C GLU A 159 -21.03 4.45 -1.39
N MET A 160 -20.05 4.20 -0.51
CA MET A 160 -19.22 5.27 0.03
C MET A 160 -18.25 5.84 -1.03
N LEU A 161 -17.64 4.99 -1.85
CA LEU A 161 -16.74 5.41 -2.91
C LEU A 161 -17.46 6.18 -4.01
N ASP A 162 -18.64 5.72 -4.44
CA ASP A 162 -19.49 6.40 -5.42
C ASP A 162 -19.96 7.76 -4.90
N GLY A 163 -20.36 7.82 -3.62
CA GLY A 163 -20.71 9.08 -2.97
C GLY A 163 -19.52 10.06 -2.91
N LEU A 164 -18.32 9.57 -2.63
CA LEU A 164 -17.11 10.37 -2.64
C LEU A 164 -16.79 10.88 -4.05
N GLU A 165 -16.87 10.01 -5.07
CA GLU A 165 -16.67 10.40 -6.47
C GLU A 165 -17.65 11.51 -6.88
N GLN A 166 -18.95 11.32 -6.62
CA GLN A 166 -19.98 12.31 -6.93
C GLN A 166 -19.71 13.67 -6.26
N ALA A 167 -19.27 13.65 -4.99
CA ALA A 167 -18.98 14.87 -4.27
C ALA A 167 -17.69 15.59 -4.75
N THR A 168 -16.69 14.83 -5.19
CA THR A 168 -15.37 15.40 -5.55
C THR A 168 -15.20 15.67 -7.03
N LYS A 169 -15.93 14.97 -7.90
CA LYS A 169 -15.82 15.13 -9.37
C LYS A 169 -15.99 16.58 -9.85
N PRO A 170 -17.00 17.38 -9.39
CA PRO A 170 -17.13 18.77 -9.82
C PRO A 170 -15.92 19.64 -9.44
N LEU A 171 -15.28 19.33 -8.30
CA LEU A 171 -14.06 20.04 -7.86
C LEU A 171 -12.86 19.69 -8.75
N LEU A 172 -12.75 18.42 -9.12
CA LEU A 172 -11.71 17.96 -10.04
C LEU A 172 -11.88 18.59 -11.42
N ASP A 173 -13.09 18.59 -11.97
CA ASP A 173 -13.39 19.17 -13.28
C ASP A 173 -13.02 20.66 -13.29
N LYS A 174 -13.41 21.41 -12.24
CA LYS A 174 -13.04 22.81 -12.08
C LYS A 174 -11.53 23.02 -11.98
N ALA A 175 -10.84 22.17 -11.22
CA ALA A 175 -9.38 22.26 -11.08
C ALA A 175 -8.66 22.00 -12.42
N LEU A 176 -9.15 21.05 -13.22
CA LEU A 176 -8.59 20.76 -14.55
C LEU A 176 -8.85 21.90 -15.53
N GLU A 177 -10.03 22.53 -15.49
CA GLU A 177 -10.33 23.72 -16.31
C GLU A 177 -9.41 24.88 -15.94
N MET A 178 -9.19 25.14 -14.65
CA MET A 178 -8.25 26.15 -14.19
C MET A 178 -6.83 25.86 -14.67
N LEU A 179 -6.39 24.61 -14.54
CA LEU A 179 -5.05 24.17 -15.01
C LEU A 179 -4.88 24.39 -16.52
N LYS A 180 -5.88 24.04 -17.31
CA LYS A 180 -5.88 24.29 -18.76
C LYS A 180 -5.79 25.77 -19.10
N LYS A 181 -6.57 26.61 -18.39
CA LYS A 181 -6.59 28.05 -18.58
C LYS A 181 -5.24 28.70 -18.24
N GLU A 182 -4.61 28.26 -17.17
CA GLU A 182 -3.36 28.86 -16.67
C GLU A 182 -2.11 28.34 -17.40
N LYS A 183 -2.06 27.05 -17.74
CA LYS A 183 -0.86 26.36 -18.25
C LYS A 183 -1.03 25.70 -19.62
N GLY A 184 -2.20 25.89 -20.24
CA GLY A 184 -2.51 25.34 -21.56
C GLY A 184 -3.10 23.92 -21.51
N GLU A 185 -3.67 23.48 -22.65
CA GLU A 185 -4.36 22.18 -22.78
C GLU A 185 -3.42 21.00 -22.46
N ASP A 186 -2.15 21.13 -22.84
CA ASP A 186 -1.14 20.07 -22.65
C ASP A 186 -0.80 19.78 -21.18
N ALA A 187 -1.08 20.72 -20.29
CA ALA A 187 -0.87 20.53 -18.85
C ALA A 187 -1.72 19.40 -18.26
N THR A 188 -2.84 19.05 -18.89
CA THR A 188 -3.72 17.96 -18.45
C THR A 188 -3.37 16.58 -19.02
N LYS A 189 -2.34 16.50 -19.88
CA LYS A 189 -1.85 15.20 -20.35
C LYS A 189 -1.31 14.38 -19.17
N PRO A 190 -1.50 13.04 -19.16
CA PRO A 190 -1.12 12.20 -18.01
C PRO A 190 0.35 12.32 -17.57
N TRP A 191 1.25 12.60 -18.51
CA TRP A 191 2.69 12.79 -18.22
C TRP A 191 3.05 14.23 -17.84
N ASN A 192 2.13 15.18 -18.00
CA ASN A 192 2.36 16.60 -17.71
C ASN A 192 1.67 17.07 -16.43
N THR A 193 0.54 16.49 -16.04
CA THR A 193 -0.27 16.97 -14.92
C THR A 193 0.53 17.09 -13.62
N GLY A 194 1.32 16.05 -13.28
CA GLY A 194 2.17 16.09 -12.09
C GLY A 194 3.21 17.21 -12.11
N PHE A 195 3.83 17.45 -13.25
CA PHE A 195 4.80 18.53 -13.46
C PHE A 195 4.11 19.89 -13.40
N ALA A 196 2.98 20.04 -14.07
CA ALA A 196 2.21 21.29 -14.09
C ALA A 196 1.71 21.73 -12.70
N LEU A 197 1.34 20.76 -11.84
CA LEU A 197 0.85 21.03 -10.49
C LEU A 197 1.96 21.29 -9.46
N SER A 198 3.11 20.61 -9.57
CA SER A 198 4.12 20.65 -8.51
C SER A 198 5.57 20.86 -8.98
N GLY A 199 5.87 20.72 -10.28
CA GLY A 199 7.25 20.73 -10.76
C GLY A 199 7.98 22.06 -10.53
N GLU A 200 7.31 23.19 -10.74
CA GLU A 200 7.89 24.51 -10.49
C GLU A 200 8.02 24.78 -8.98
N LEU A 201 7.00 24.42 -8.20
CA LEU A 201 7.03 24.57 -6.75
C LEU A 201 8.13 23.71 -6.14
N THR A 202 8.31 22.48 -6.59
CA THR A 202 9.39 21.61 -6.14
C THR A 202 10.76 22.25 -6.38
N LYS A 203 11.01 22.80 -7.58
CA LYS A 203 12.26 23.51 -7.89
C LYS A 203 12.53 24.70 -6.97
N LEU A 204 11.47 25.43 -6.59
CA LEU A 204 11.58 26.57 -5.70
C LEU A 204 11.82 26.16 -4.24
N THR A 205 11.24 25.03 -3.82
CA THR A 205 11.28 24.59 -2.42
C THR A 205 12.46 23.66 -2.10
N ASP A 206 12.91 22.83 -3.04
CA ASP A 206 14.00 21.86 -2.82
C ASP A 206 15.26 22.46 -2.19
N PRO A 207 15.73 23.68 -2.57
CA PRO A 207 16.89 24.28 -1.93
C PRO A 207 16.73 24.57 -0.43
N TYR A 208 15.48 24.69 0.03
CA TYR A 208 15.18 24.94 1.45
C TYR A 208 14.99 23.67 2.28
N TYR A 209 14.89 22.50 1.62
CA TYR A 209 14.67 21.20 2.25
C TYR A 209 15.69 20.16 1.77
N PRO A 210 17.01 20.43 1.93
CA PRO A 210 18.02 19.48 1.53
C PRO A 210 17.88 18.19 2.36
N PHE A 211 17.82 17.07 1.67
CA PHE A 211 17.50 15.78 2.27
C PHE A 211 18.50 15.33 3.35
N GLU A 212 19.75 15.73 3.24
CA GLU A 212 20.80 15.43 4.22
C GLU A 212 20.51 15.99 5.61
N TYR A 213 19.72 17.05 5.72
CA TYR A 213 19.30 17.61 7.01
C TYR A 213 18.00 17.01 7.56
N ALA A 214 17.30 16.18 6.79
CA ALA A 214 16.02 15.62 7.22
C ALA A 214 16.11 14.85 8.56
N PRO A 215 17.11 13.99 8.83
CA PRO A 215 17.24 13.32 10.11
C PRO A 215 17.45 14.28 11.30
N GLU A 216 18.22 15.36 11.10
CA GLU A 216 18.45 16.37 12.13
C GLU A 216 17.18 17.16 12.44
N VAL A 217 16.49 17.65 11.40
CA VAL A 217 15.24 18.40 11.54
C VAL A 217 14.19 17.53 12.23
N TRP A 218 14.09 16.26 11.82
CA TRP A 218 13.17 15.32 12.44
C TRP A 218 13.49 15.08 13.92
N GLY A 219 14.74 14.76 14.27
CA GLY A 219 15.16 14.54 15.65
C GLY A 219 14.89 15.76 16.53
N ARG A 220 15.22 16.95 16.05
CA ARG A 220 14.99 18.22 16.75
C ARG A 220 13.51 18.51 16.95
N SER A 221 12.69 18.33 15.92
CA SER A 221 11.25 18.60 15.99
C SER A 221 10.55 17.67 16.96
N PHE A 222 10.83 16.37 16.88
CA PHE A 222 10.21 15.38 17.78
C PHE A 222 10.68 15.53 19.22
N SER A 223 11.96 15.89 19.45
CA SER A 223 12.47 16.22 20.77
C SER A 223 11.76 17.43 21.38
N LYS A 224 11.51 18.49 20.61
CA LYS A 224 10.76 19.68 21.07
C LYS A 224 9.30 19.34 21.38
N MET A 225 8.70 18.38 20.72
CA MET A 225 7.36 17.87 21.03
C MET A 225 7.35 16.88 22.21
N ASN A 226 8.50 16.67 22.88
CA ASN A 226 8.68 15.71 23.97
C ASN A 226 8.34 14.25 23.58
N ILE A 227 8.48 13.91 22.30
CA ILE A 227 8.28 12.53 21.83
C ILE A 227 9.54 11.72 22.16
N LYS A 228 9.33 10.67 22.98
CA LYS A 228 10.39 9.76 23.42
C LYS A 228 10.15 8.39 22.77
N TYR A 229 11.18 7.83 22.19
CA TYR A 229 11.09 6.54 21.49
C TYR A 229 11.21 5.32 22.42
N LYS A 230 11.31 5.52 23.75
CA LYS A 230 11.30 4.46 24.78
C LYS A 230 12.29 3.30 24.45
N GLY A 231 13.49 3.63 23.98
CA GLY A 231 14.52 2.63 23.62
C GLY A 231 14.40 2.02 22.21
N ALA A 232 13.42 2.45 21.40
CA ALA A 232 13.38 2.03 20.00
C ALA A 232 14.61 2.52 19.23
N THR A 233 15.07 1.70 18.28
CA THR A 233 16.18 2.04 17.38
C THR A 233 15.65 2.34 15.97
N MET A 234 16.31 3.28 15.30
CA MET A 234 16.03 3.60 13.91
C MET A 234 17.21 3.15 13.04
N ARG A 235 16.90 2.47 11.94
CA ARG A 235 17.85 2.19 10.87
C ARG A 235 17.47 2.99 9.63
N LEU A 236 18.41 3.78 9.12
CA LEU A 236 18.22 4.57 7.91
C LEU A 236 18.85 3.84 6.73
N ASP A 237 18.06 3.51 5.73
CA ASP A 237 18.47 2.97 4.44
C ASP A 237 18.02 3.94 3.34
N LEU A 238 18.84 4.93 3.04
CA LEU A 238 18.50 6.10 2.24
C LEU A 238 18.84 5.95 0.75
N CYS A 239 19.68 4.95 0.39
CA CYS A 239 20.13 4.79 -0.98
C CYS A 239 19.14 3.95 -1.80
N ASP A 240 18.78 4.44 -2.99
CA ASP A 240 18.05 3.64 -3.97
C ASP A 240 19.00 2.63 -4.62
N ARG A 241 18.52 1.40 -4.83
CA ARG A 241 19.29 0.33 -5.48
C ARG A 241 18.37 -0.75 -6.05
N LYS A 242 18.89 -1.51 -6.98
CA LYS A 242 18.18 -2.67 -7.55
C LYS A 242 17.75 -3.65 -6.44
N GLY A 243 16.48 -4.04 -6.46
CA GLY A 243 15.91 -4.98 -5.51
C GLY A 243 15.44 -4.35 -4.19
N LYS A 244 15.67 -3.05 -3.96
CA LYS A 244 15.07 -2.33 -2.85
C LYS A 244 13.58 -2.14 -3.09
N TYR A 245 12.76 -2.41 -2.06
CA TYR A 245 11.32 -2.16 -2.14
C TYR A 245 11.06 -0.64 -2.25
N PRO A 246 10.35 -0.18 -3.31
CA PRO A 246 10.26 1.24 -3.63
C PRO A 246 9.18 1.98 -2.83
N ASN A 247 8.37 1.28 -2.03
CA ASN A 247 7.30 1.90 -1.26
C ASN A 247 7.57 1.78 0.24
N GLY A 248 7.08 2.76 0.99
CA GLY A 248 6.99 2.67 2.44
C GLY A 248 5.77 1.88 2.88
N PHE A 249 5.82 1.34 4.08
CA PHE A 249 4.67 0.81 4.78
C PHE A 249 4.77 1.13 6.26
N CYS A 250 3.64 1.21 6.92
CA CYS A 250 3.56 1.27 8.37
C CYS A 250 2.87 0.01 8.87
N HIS A 251 3.45 -0.63 9.87
CA HIS A 251 2.92 -1.84 10.46
C HIS A 251 2.74 -1.64 11.95
N TRP A 252 1.53 -1.86 12.42
CA TRP A 252 1.19 -1.87 13.83
C TRP A 252 0.96 -3.32 14.28
N PRO A 253 1.91 -3.95 14.98
CA PRO A 253 1.73 -5.32 15.48
C PRO A 253 0.61 -5.41 16.51
N THR A 254 0.33 -4.32 17.23
CA THR A 254 -0.75 -4.23 18.19
C THR A 254 -1.50 -2.91 18.01
N ALA A 255 -2.84 -2.96 17.96
CA ALA A 255 -3.64 -1.74 17.93
C ALA A 255 -3.44 -0.96 19.24
N PRO A 256 -3.27 0.37 19.18
CA PRO A 256 -3.17 1.17 20.39
C PRO A 256 -4.44 1.02 21.22
N TYR A 257 -4.28 0.85 22.50
CA TYR A 257 -5.41 0.76 23.45
C TYR A 257 -5.12 1.57 24.71
N LYS A 258 -6.20 1.98 25.37
CA LYS A 258 -6.11 2.70 26.64
C LYS A 258 -6.12 1.71 27.79
N THR A 259 -5.12 1.76 28.63
CA THR A 259 -5.02 0.95 29.86
C THR A 259 -6.01 1.45 30.94
N GLN A 260 -6.21 0.68 31.99
CA GLN A 260 -7.12 1.05 33.08
C GLN A 260 -6.70 2.34 33.81
N ASP A 261 -5.40 2.62 33.87
CA ASP A 261 -4.86 3.87 34.42
C ASP A 261 -4.95 5.07 33.45
N GLY A 262 -5.53 4.88 32.28
CA GLY A 262 -5.72 5.90 31.30
C GLY A 262 -4.53 6.13 30.34
N THR A 263 -3.46 5.35 30.45
CA THR A 263 -2.30 5.41 29.56
C THR A 263 -2.62 4.76 28.23
N PHE A 264 -2.16 5.35 27.12
CA PHE A 264 -2.19 4.71 25.79
C PHE A 264 -0.90 3.90 25.55
N ILE A 265 -1.06 2.67 25.09
CA ILE A 265 0.04 1.77 24.70
C ILE A 265 -0.06 1.49 23.20
#